data_4f051d00066ae9d03b38d828053d99be
#
_entry.id   4f051d00066ae9d03b38d828053d99be
#
_cell.length_a   1.000
_cell.length_b   1.000
_cell.length_c   1.000
_cell.angle_alpha   90.00
_cell.angle_beta   90.00
_cell.angle_gamma   90.00
#
_symmetry.space_group_name_H-M   'P 1'
#
loop_
_entity.id
_entity.type
_entity.pdbx_description
1 polymer ?
#
loop_
_entity_poly.entity_id
_entity_poly.type
_entity_poly.pdbx_seq_one_letter_code
_entity_poly.pdbx_strand_id
1 'polypeptide(L)'
;MFDVSRNSTEQERTILRKLRIWIAALAVACLVAGIGIGAMLSGRTAIAQPDMQIARAPEALSASFAEIARRVEPAVVNIETTQVQVELSDKDEDKEDQDSGNQLLDMFRRRQRTPNRGIGSGFIVSPKGYILTNYHVIQDAARITVGLQSGEKYRGNVVGFDPETDVAVLKIDPPKDLPTVTLGDSNAAQVGDWVLAMGSPFGLDQTVTAGIISKKERESPFFNVFQRFLQTDAAINRGNSGGPLVNMRGEVIGMNSQIATSTGDYNGIGFALPANETNFVYKQLIAQGKVKRGYLGITLETVHDEYAKVFSLSEARGAIITQVAPTENNEQPVPAAKAGLQAGDIIVEFENAPVANAQDLIQRVASTPVGQQVTVGFLRDVNGKIDKKNVSVVLSERPVAVTAREWDGPPKPAPKTADPRGNALHLGITLAELTPQLMSDKHLSNIQGLYVKEIDPNGLVAELRIPPTGAAALIEGDVVNRINRTPVTTLADFTRVLNSLKPGDPVVLNVTRTDPRSTRQVPLIVQFTYQ
;
A
#
# COMPACT_ATOMS: atom_id res chain seq x y z
N MET A 1 -38.74 -104.59 14.16
CA MET A 1 -38.70 -103.43 13.26
C MET A 1 -38.31 -102.26 14.13
N PHE A 2 -37.07 -101.82 13.98
CA PHE A 2 -36.38 -100.95 14.94
C PHE A 2 -36.85 -99.51 14.85
N ASP A 3 -37.18 -98.90 16.00
CA ASP A 3 -37.51 -97.54 16.17
C ASP A 3 -36.22 -96.67 16.31
N VAL A 4 -35.66 -96.25 15.20
CA VAL A 4 -34.39 -95.45 15.13
C VAL A 4 -34.65 -93.94 14.96
N SER A 5 -35.88 -93.48 14.85
CA SER A 5 -36.19 -92.12 14.43
C SER A 5 -36.39 -91.06 15.55
N ARG A 6 -36.39 -91.50 16.85
CA ARG A 6 -36.66 -90.56 17.98
C ARG A 6 -35.41 -89.98 18.65
N ASN A 7 -34.27 -90.64 18.55
CA ASN A 7 -33.06 -90.17 19.26
C ASN A 7 -32.23 -89.14 18.49
N SER A 8 -32.34 -89.03 17.16
CA SER A 8 -31.60 -88.07 16.36
C SER A 8 -32.10 -86.62 16.53
N THR A 9 -33.39 -86.45 16.73
CA THR A 9 -34.00 -85.12 16.89
C THR A 9 -33.72 -84.45 18.24
N GLU A 10 -33.52 -85.25 19.32
CA GLU A 10 -33.15 -84.67 20.64
C GLU A 10 -31.67 -84.25 20.70
N GLN A 11 -30.79 -85.03 20.11
CA GLN A 11 -29.37 -84.60 19.98
C GLN A 11 -29.17 -83.39 19.12
N GLU A 12 -29.86 -83.34 18.00
CA GLU A 12 -29.79 -82.10 17.12
C GLU A 12 -30.31 -80.87 17.83
N ARG A 13 -31.42 -80.94 18.57
CA ARG A 13 -31.95 -79.81 19.36
C ARG A 13 -30.98 -79.39 20.46
N THR A 14 -30.28 -80.34 21.10
CA THR A 14 -29.30 -80.06 22.14
C THR A 14 -28.05 -79.37 21.55
N ILE A 15 -27.59 -79.81 20.39
CA ILE A 15 -26.47 -79.20 19.66
C ILE A 15 -26.85 -77.78 19.19
N LEU A 16 -28.02 -77.62 18.61
CA LEU A 16 -28.51 -76.29 18.18
C LEU A 16 -28.69 -75.29 19.35
N ARG A 17 -29.15 -75.78 20.52
CA ARG A 17 -29.27 -74.96 21.73
C ARG A 17 -27.91 -74.58 22.28
N LYS A 18 -26.92 -75.44 22.29
CA LYS A 18 -25.54 -75.10 22.67
C LYS A 18 -24.91 -74.12 21.68
N LEU A 19 -25.10 -74.32 20.38
CA LEU A 19 -24.60 -73.46 19.36
C LEU A 19 -25.17 -72.01 19.48
N ARG A 20 -26.49 -71.88 19.75
CA ARG A 20 -27.13 -70.58 20.00
C ARG A 20 -26.56 -69.92 21.26
N ILE A 21 -26.28 -70.67 22.32
CA ILE A 21 -25.66 -70.10 23.53
C ILE A 21 -24.23 -69.60 23.22
N TRP A 22 -23.45 -70.36 22.45
CA TRP A 22 -22.11 -70.00 22.07
C TRP A 22 -22.10 -68.77 21.15
N ILE A 23 -23.02 -68.70 20.21
CA ILE A 23 -23.17 -67.50 19.33
C ILE A 23 -23.57 -66.24 20.15
N ALA A 24 -24.50 -66.41 21.09
CA ALA A 24 -24.90 -65.34 21.98
C ALA A 24 -23.72 -64.87 22.89
N ALA A 25 -22.94 -65.79 23.43
CA ALA A 25 -21.77 -65.49 24.24
C ALA A 25 -20.68 -64.78 23.43
N LEU A 26 -20.45 -65.22 22.18
CA LEU A 26 -19.51 -64.59 21.26
C LEU A 26 -19.96 -63.18 20.91
N ALA A 27 -21.26 -62.97 20.63
CA ALA A 27 -21.82 -61.65 20.35
C ALA A 27 -21.64 -60.63 21.51
N VAL A 28 -21.88 -61.13 22.75
CA VAL A 28 -21.66 -60.35 23.98
C VAL A 28 -20.17 -60.03 24.17
N ALA A 29 -19.28 -60.96 23.92
CA ALA A 29 -17.84 -60.80 24.03
C ALA A 29 -17.34 -59.74 22.99
N CYS A 30 -17.83 -59.81 21.75
CA CYS A 30 -17.53 -58.80 20.71
C CYS A 30 -18.07 -57.42 21.08
N LEU A 31 -19.26 -57.32 21.67
CA LEU A 31 -19.84 -56.03 22.11
C LEU A 31 -19.00 -55.42 23.24
N VAL A 32 -18.60 -56.18 24.22
CA VAL A 32 -17.75 -55.73 25.34
C VAL A 32 -16.36 -55.29 24.83
N ALA A 33 -15.77 -56.08 23.92
CA ALA A 33 -14.51 -55.72 23.28
C ALA A 33 -14.64 -54.42 22.44
N GLY A 34 -15.73 -54.25 21.69
CA GLY A 34 -16.03 -53.04 20.92
C GLY A 34 -16.20 -51.82 21.82
N ILE A 35 -16.89 -51.96 22.97
CA ILE A 35 -17.03 -50.88 23.96
C ILE A 35 -15.67 -50.53 24.59
N GLY A 36 -14.85 -51.55 24.93
CA GLY A 36 -13.52 -51.36 25.49
C GLY A 36 -12.56 -50.64 24.53
N ILE A 37 -12.56 -51.02 23.25
CA ILE A 37 -11.78 -50.35 22.21
C ILE A 37 -12.30 -48.94 21.96
N GLY A 38 -13.61 -48.74 21.93
CA GLY A 38 -14.25 -47.42 21.82
C GLY A 38 -13.87 -46.49 22.97
N ALA A 39 -13.85 -46.99 24.21
CA ALA A 39 -13.43 -46.23 25.39
C ALA A 39 -11.92 -45.88 25.37
N MET A 40 -11.05 -46.78 24.88
CA MET A 40 -9.63 -46.51 24.69
C MET A 40 -9.35 -45.49 23.59
N LEU A 41 -10.12 -45.50 22.51
CA LEU A 41 -10.01 -44.51 21.42
C LEU A 41 -10.60 -43.15 21.81
N SER A 42 -11.60 -43.12 22.68
CA SER A 42 -12.19 -41.86 23.23
C SER A 42 -11.30 -41.24 24.31
N GLY A 43 -10.34 -41.98 24.88
CA GLY A 43 -9.37 -41.49 25.87
C GLY A 43 -8.14 -40.79 25.29
N ARG A 44 -8.06 -40.56 23.97
CA ARG A 44 -7.08 -39.62 23.43
C ARG A 44 -7.48 -38.22 23.90
N THR A 45 -6.70 -37.69 24.84
CA THR A 45 -6.74 -36.29 25.24
C THR A 45 -6.80 -35.46 23.99
N ALA A 46 -7.97 -34.86 23.69
CA ALA A 46 -8.04 -33.73 22.78
C ALA A 46 -7.02 -32.75 23.30
N ILE A 47 -5.98 -32.47 22.53
CA ILE A 47 -5.11 -31.31 22.76
C ILE A 47 -6.09 -30.16 22.88
N ALA A 48 -6.23 -29.61 24.08
CA ALA A 48 -7.07 -28.46 24.32
C ALA A 48 -6.53 -27.37 23.41
N GLN A 49 -7.20 -27.11 22.29
CA GLN A 49 -7.01 -25.89 21.56
C GLN A 49 -7.27 -24.79 22.58
N PRO A 50 -6.37 -23.78 22.69
CA PRO A 50 -6.64 -22.66 23.57
C PRO A 50 -8.03 -22.17 23.24
N ASP A 51 -8.87 -21.99 24.26
CA ASP A 51 -10.23 -21.47 24.13
C ASP A 51 -10.18 -20.20 23.28
N MET A 52 -10.37 -20.33 21.98
CA MET A 52 -10.74 -19.19 21.15
C MET A 52 -12.09 -18.76 21.73
N GLN A 53 -12.10 -17.61 22.37
CA GLN A 53 -13.35 -16.96 22.80
C GLN A 53 -14.09 -16.52 21.52
N ILE A 54 -14.70 -17.48 20.86
CA ILE A 54 -15.66 -17.21 19.79
C ILE A 54 -16.82 -16.48 20.48
N ALA A 55 -17.12 -15.29 19.98
CA ALA A 55 -18.23 -14.51 20.48
C ALA A 55 -19.50 -15.40 20.62
N ARG A 56 -19.98 -15.58 21.85
CA ARG A 56 -20.99 -16.60 22.16
C ARG A 56 -22.40 -16.24 21.69
N ALA A 57 -22.63 -15.03 21.17
CA ALA A 57 -23.92 -14.66 20.59
C ALA A 57 -23.77 -13.57 19.53
N PRO A 58 -24.29 -13.76 18.29
CA PRO A 58 -24.36 -12.72 17.27
C PRO A 58 -25.07 -11.45 17.73
N GLU A 59 -26.05 -11.58 18.63
CA GLU A 59 -26.79 -10.46 19.24
C GLU A 59 -25.89 -9.57 20.11
N ALA A 60 -24.93 -10.14 20.84
CA ALA A 60 -23.99 -9.37 21.66
C ALA A 60 -23.05 -8.54 20.76
N LEU A 61 -22.61 -9.08 19.63
CA LEU A 61 -21.80 -8.35 18.67
C LEU A 61 -22.60 -7.22 18.00
N SER A 62 -23.84 -7.49 17.58
CA SER A 62 -24.76 -6.51 17.04
C SER A 62 -25.04 -5.36 18.02
N ALA A 63 -25.28 -5.68 19.29
CA ALA A 63 -25.45 -4.68 20.33
C ALA A 63 -24.20 -3.83 20.54
N SER A 64 -23.01 -4.44 20.47
CA SER A 64 -21.73 -3.72 20.55
C SER A 64 -21.55 -2.74 19.38
N PHE A 65 -21.86 -3.14 18.16
CA PHE A 65 -21.80 -2.25 16.98
C PHE A 65 -22.73 -1.05 17.14
N ALA A 66 -23.99 -1.30 17.54
CA ALA A 66 -24.97 -0.24 17.75
C ALA A 66 -24.55 0.72 18.87
N GLU A 67 -23.92 0.22 19.95
CA GLU A 67 -23.43 1.05 21.06
C GLU A 67 -22.25 1.93 20.62
N ILE A 68 -21.28 1.36 19.89
CA ILE A 68 -20.14 2.09 19.34
C ILE A 68 -20.62 3.18 18.37
N ALA A 69 -21.56 2.82 17.49
CA ALA A 69 -22.14 3.77 16.54
C ALA A 69 -22.75 4.97 17.29
N ARG A 70 -23.67 4.75 18.23
CA ARG A 70 -24.31 5.81 19.03
C ARG A 70 -23.31 6.71 19.77
N ARG A 71 -22.18 6.15 20.21
CA ARG A 71 -21.14 6.90 20.93
C ARG A 71 -20.28 7.76 20.01
N VAL A 72 -19.97 7.28 18.81
CA VAL A 72 -19.04 7.93 17.88
C VAL A 72 -19.73 8.88 16.90
N GLU A 73 -20.93 8.50 16.41
CA GLU A 73 -21.71 9.26 15.44
C GLU A 73 -21.84 10.77 15.74
N PRO A 74 -22.08 11.22 17.00
CA PRO A 74 -22.21 12.65 17.28
C PRO A 74 -20.96 13.47 16.98
N ALA A 75 -19.79 12.83 16.89
CA ALA A 75 -18.54 13.46 16.52
C ALA A 75 -18.18 13.32 15.04
N VAL A 76 -18.97 12.57 14.23
CA VAL A 76 -18.80 12.45 12.79
C VAL A 76 -19.55 13.57 12.10
N VAL A 77 -18.88 14.26 11.17
CA VAL A 77 -19.42 15.44 10.49
C VAL A 77 -19.48 15.23 8.99
N ASN A 78 -20.44 15.88 8.35
CA ASN A 78 -20.48 16.03 6.90
C ASN A 78 -19.63 17.22 6.48
N ILE A 79 -18.94 17.09 5.35
CA ILE A 79 -18.16 18.17 4.74
C ILE A 79 -18.66 18.38 3.31
N GLU A 80 -19.25 19.54 3.07
CA GLU A 80 -19.68 19.99 1.75
C GLU A 80 -18.69 21.05 1.25
N THR A 81 -18.18 20.90 0.04
CA THR A 81 -17.29 21.87 -0.59
C THR A 81 -17.88 22.43 -1.85
N THR A 82 -17.61 23.71 -2.12
CA THR A 82 -17.96 24.39 -3.37
C THR A 82 -16.67 24.88 -4.02
N GLN A 83 -16.42 24.51 -5.26
CA GLN A 83 -15.24 24.95 -6.01
C GLN A 83 -15.45 26.33 -6.64
N VAL A 84 -14.36 27.08 -6.82
CA VAL A 84 -14.37 28.31 -7.62
C VAL A 84 -14.58 27.95 -9.07
N GLN A 85 -15.59 28.51 -9.71
CA GLN A 85 -15.61 28.55 -11.17
C GLN A 85 -14.52 29.53 -11.61
N VAL A 86 -13.47 29.06 -12.26
CA VAL A 86 -12.61 29.92 -13.05
C VAL A 86 -13.45 30.37 -14.23
N GLU A 87 -13.91 31.62 -14.20
CA GLU A 87 -14.39 32.29 -15.40
C GLU A 87 -13.19 32.36 -16.36
N LEU A 88 -13.18 31.50 -17.38
CA LEU A 88 -12.37 31.72 -18.56
C LEU A 88 -12.84 33.08 -19.08
N SER A 89 -12.04 34.14 -18.86
CA SER A 89 -12.31 35.47 -19.37
C SER A 89 -12.36 35.37 -20.89
N ASP A 90 -13.56 35.59 -21.43
CA ASP A 90 -13.81 35.85 -22.87
C ASP A 90 -13.04 37.13 -23.29
N LYS A 91 -11.72 37.03 -23.49
CA LYS A 91 -10.89 38.13 -24.02
C LYS A 91 -10.38 37.86 -25.43
N ASP A 92 -10.91 36.85 -26.13
CA ASP A 92 -10.55 36.58 -27.53
C ASP A 92 -11.77 36.25 -28.43
N GLU A 93 -12.89 36.95 -28.28
CA GLU A 93 -13.97 36.90 -29.27
C GLU A 93 -14.43 38.30 -29.67
N ASP A 94 -13.58 39.04 -30.37
CA ASP A 94 -13.99 40.04 -31.34
C ASP A 94 -13.88 39.41 -32.73
N LYS A 95 -14.86 38.62 -33.12
CA LYS A 95 -15.25 38.41 -34.53
C LYS A 95 -16.74 38.07 -34.59
N GLU A 96 -17.47 39.03 -35.10
CA GLU A 96 -18.85 38.90 -35.53
C GLU A 96 -19.05 37.67 -36.44
N ASP A 97 -19.96 36.79 -36.06
CA ASP A 97 -20.78 36.06 -37.02
C ASP A 97 -22.15 35.83 -36.40
N GLN A 98 -23.11 36.61 -36.94
CA GLN A 98 -24.52 36.40 -36.74
C GLN A 98 -24.95 35.08 -37.42
N ASP A 99 -25.28 34.05 -36.64
CA ASP A 99 -26.23 33.06 -37.11
C ASP A 99 -27.05 32.46 -35.95
N SER A 100 -28.34 32.59 -36.10
CA SER A 100 -29.41 32.27 -35.19
C SER A 100 -29.66 30.75 -35.16
N GLY A 101 -28.81 29.96 -34.52
CA GLY A 101 -28.97 28.50 -34.45
C GLY A 101 -28.58 27.85 -33.12
N ASN A 102 -28.09 28.57 -32.13
CA ASN A 102 -27.33 27.95 -31.03
C ASN A 102 -27.98 27.99 -29.64
N GLN A 103 -29.32 28.11 -29.53
CA GLN A 103 -30.01 28.00 -28.22
C GLN A 103 -29.76 26.66 -27.51
N LEU A 104 -29.54 25.59 -28.27
CA LEU A 104 -29.19 24.28 -27.73
C LEU A 104 -27.77 24.24 -27.16
N LEU A 105 -26.81 24.89 -27.83
CA LEU A 105 -25.43 25.01 -27.33
C LEU A 105 -25.35 25.88 -26.08
N ASP A 106 -26.12 26.95 -26.00
CA ASP A 106 -26.25 27.79 -24.81
C ASP A 106 -26.95 27.05 -23.66
N MET A 107 -27.91 26.19 -23.94
CA MET A 107 -28.50 25.29 -22.93
C MET A 107 -27.49 24.26 -22.43
N PHE A 108 -26.65 23.71 -23.31
CA PHE A 108 -25.57 22.79 -22.90
C PHE A 108 -24.45 23.54 -22.13
N ARG A 109 -24.05 24.74 -22.55
CA ARG A 109 -23.11 25.60 -21.81
C ARG A 109 -23.67 26.04 -20.44
N ARG A 110 -24.96 26.34 -20.32
CA ARG A 110 -25.61 26.63 -19.03
C ARG A 110 -25.75 25.41 -18.13
N ARG A 111 -25.86 24.19 -18.66
CA ARG A 111 -25.85 22.93 -17.88
C ARG A 111 -24.47 22.61 -17.30
N GLN A 112 -23.38 23.07 -17.88
CA GLN A 112 -22.02 22.95 -17.32
C GLN A 112 -21.71 23.95 -16.19
N ARG A 113 -22.61 24.90 -15.91
CA ARG A 113 -22.47 25.91 -14.85
C ARG A 113 -22.99 25.49 -13.47
N THR A 114 -23.25 24.22 -13.22
CA THR A 114 -23.52 23.77 -11.85
C THR A 114 -22.21 23.75 -11.07
N PRO A 115 -22.11 24.48 -9.94
CA PRO A 115 -20.91 24.44 -9.11
C PRO A 115 -20.61 22.98 -8.74
N ASN A 116 -19.40 22.54 -9.03
CA ASN A 116 -18.98 21.19 -8.67
C ASN A 116 -18.95 21.11 -7.14
N ARG A 117 -19.90 20.35 -6.54
CA ARG A 117 -19.99 20.14 -5.10
C ARG A 117 -19.22 18.87 -4.74
N GLY A 118 -18.16 19.03 -3.96
CA GLY A 118 -17.51 17.91 -3.30
C GLY A 118 -18.25 17.56 -2.00
N ILE A 119 -18.30 16.27 -1.69
CA ILE A 119 -18.91 15.75 -0.46
C ILE A 119 -17.92 14.76 0.17
N GLY A 120 -17.72 14.89 1.47
CA GLY A 120 -16.94 13.98 2.28
C GLY A 120 -17.37 14.02 3.74
N SER A 121 -16.61 13.35 4.56
CA SER A 121 -16.81 13.28 6.01
C SER A 121 -15.60 13.83 6.76
N GLY A 122 -15.79 14.02 8.05
CA GLY A 122 -14.74 14.31 9.00
C GLY A 122 -15.13 13.83 10.39
N PHE A 123 -14.23 14.01 11.34
CA PHE A 123 -14.54 13.73 12.75
C PHE A 123 -13.88 14.75 13.67
N ILE A 124 -14.60 15.08 14.74
CA ILE A 124 -14.20 16.10 15.70
C ILE A 124 -13.23 15.50 16.71
N VAL A 125 -12.03 16.08 16.81
CA VAL A 125 -10.94 15.62 17.70
C VAL A 125 -10.73 16.53 18.91
N SER A 126 -11.38 17.69 18.93
CA SER A 126 -11.32 18.63 20.05
C SER A 126 -12.68 19.26 20.31
N PRO A 127 -13.11 19.41 21.60
CA PRO A 127 -14.37 20.08 21.93
C PRO A 127 -14.48 21.50 21.36
N LYS A 128 -13.35 22.13 21.07
CA LYS A 128 -13.28 23.48 20.51
C LYS A 128 -13.48 23.54 19.00
N GLY A 129 -13.85 22.42 18.34
CA GLY A 129 -14.23 22.38 16.93
C GLY A 129 -13.07 22.15 15.95
N TYR A 130 -11.99 21.48 16.36
CA TYR A 130 -11.00 20.96 15.43
C TYR A 130 -11.48 19.63 14.85
N ILE A 131 -11.41 19.52 13.52
CA ILE A 131 -11.93 18.41 12.73
C ILE A 131 -10.82 17.87 11.83
N LEU A 132 -10.68 16.55 11.79
CA LEU A 132 -9.84 15.84 10.85
C LEU A 132 -10.65 15.36 9.64
N THR A 133 -10.06 15.47 8.47
CA THR A 133 -10.61 14.98 7.19
C THR A 133 -9.47 14.71 6.20
N ASN A 134 -9.77 14.15 5.03
CA ASN A 134 -8.80 14.03 3.96
C ASN A 134 -8.55 15.36 3.23
N TYR A 135 -7.32 15.53 2.74
CA TYR A 135 -6.96 16.71 1.94
C TYR A 135 -7.74 16.76 0.63
N HIS A 136 -7.89 15.62 -0.08
CA HIS A 136 -8.64 15.56 -1.34
C HIS A 136 -10.12 15.96 -1.20
N VAL A 137 -10.72 15.85 0.00
CA VAL A 137 -12.10 16.32 0.28
C VAL A 137 -12.20 17.85 0.20
N ILE A 138 -11.13 18.57 0.60
CA ILE A 138 -11.13 20.03 0.68
C ILE A 138 -10.30 20.70 -0.43
N GLN A 139 -9.63 19.90 -1.24
CA GLN A 139 -8.80 20.41 -2.33
C GLN A 139 -9.62 21.27 -3.28
N ASP A 140 -9.06 22.43 -3.68
CA ASP A 140 -9.68 23.41 -4.58
C ASP A 140 -11.04 23.97 -4.10
N ALA A 141 -11.36 23.81 -2.81
CA ALA A 141 -12.59 24.32 -2.23
C ALA A 141 -12.53 25.83 -2.00
N ALA A 142 -13.43 26.59 -2.65
CA ALA A 142 -13.65 28.01 -2.37
C ALA A 142 -14.38 28.22 -1.04
N ARG A 143 -15.25 27.30 -0.69
CA ARG A 143 -16.03 27.32 0.54
C ARG A 143 -16.22 25.90 1.09
N ILE A 144 -16.04 25.78 2.40
CA ILE A 144 -16.23 24.53 3.13
C ILE A 144 -17.36 24.77 4.13
N THR A 145 -18.35 23.88 4.11
CA THR A 145 -19.46 23.85 5.07
C THR A 145 -19.40 22.54 5.84
N VAL A 146 -19.39 22.62 7.15
CA VAL A 146 -19.39 21.46 8.05
C VAL A 146 -20.77 21.30 8.66
N GLY A 147 -21.43 20.16 8.43
CA GLY A 147 -22.71 19.79 9.02
C GLY A 147 -22.52 18.83 10.18
N LEU A 148 -23.10 19.16 11.34
CA LEU A 148 -23.14 18.29 12.51
C LEU A 148 -24.33 17.35 12.47
N GLN A 149 -24.28 16.24 13.21
CA GLN A 149 -25.41 15.32 13.37
C GLN A 149 -26.66 16.02 13.92
N SER A 150 -26.49 17.05 14.77
CA SER A 150 -27.58 17.87 15.31
C SER A 150 -28.31 18.72 14.26
N GLY A 151 -27.85 18.75 13.01
CA GLY A 151 -28.38 19.55 11.91
C GLY A 151 -27.79 20.97 11.80
N GLU A 152 -26.96 21.38 12.75
CA GLU A 152 -26.26 22.66 12.72
C GLU A 152 -25.19 22.66 11.61
N LYS A 153 -25.06 23.79 10.91
CA LYS A 153 -24.07 23.98 9.84
C LYS A 153 -23.13 25.13 10.19
N TYR A 154 -21.84 24.88 10.04
CA TYR A 154 -20.78 25.86 10.31
C TYR A 154 -19.91 26.06 9.07
N ARG A 155 -19.31 27.26 8.95
CA ARG A 155 -18.24 27.48 8.01
C ARG A 155 -16.97 26.80 8.52
N GLY A 156 -16.37 25.92 7.72
CA GLY A 156 -15.08 25.32 8.00
C GLY A 156 -13.94 26.22 7.54
N ASN A 157 -13.01 26.53 8.44
CA ASN A 157 -11.76 27.23 8.13
C ASN A 157 -10.62 26.24 8.10
N VAL A 158 -9.80 26.26 7.06
CA VAL A 158 -8.62 25.37 6.94
C VAL A 158 -7.55 25.87 7.90
N VAL A 159 -7.12 25.03 8.84
CA VAL A 159 -5.99 25.27 9.75
C VAL A 159 -4.67 24.94 9.04
N GLY A 160 -4.65 23.82 8.33
CA GLY A 160 -3.54 23.35 7.54
C GLY A 160 -3.87 22.01 6.89
N PHE A 161 -3.04 21.60 5.97
CA PHE A 161 -3.18 20.35 5.25
C PHE A 161 -1.83 19.77 4.83
N ASP A 162 -1.81 18.50 4.56
CA ASP A 162 -0.65 17.76 4.09
C ASP A 162 -1.05 16.88 2.90
N PRO A 163 -0.71 17.29 1.67
CA PRO A 163 -1.01 16.52 0.46
C PRO A 163 -0.32 15.16 0.41
N GLU A 164 0.86 15.04 1.06
CA GLU A 164 1.65 13.81 1.02
C GLU A 164 0.99 12.67 1.80
N THR A 165 0.30 12.96 2.89
CA THR A 165 -0.46 11.96 3.68
C THR A 165 -1.96 12.04 3.45
N ASP A 166 -2.44 12.97 2.63
CA ASP A 166 -3.87 13.21 2.39
C ASP A 166 -4.66 13.54 3.68
N VAL A 167 -4.06 14.35 4.57
CA VAL A 167 -4.68 14.78 5.84
C VAL A 167 -4.92 16.28 5.81
N ALA A 168 -6.08 16.71 6.30
CA ALA A 168 -6.41 18.12 6.51
C ALA A 168 -7.05 18.35 7.87
N VAL A 169 -6.82 19.54 8.43
CA VAL A 169 -7.41 20.00 9.70
C VAL A 169 -8.28 21.20 9.40
N LEU A 170 -9.54 21.10 9.81
CA LEU A 170 -10.50 22.19 9.78
C LEU A 170 -10.79 22.70 11.18
N LYS A 171 -11.24 23.95 11.25
CA LYS A 171 -11.71 24.60 12.48
C LYS A 171 -13.11 25.19 12.24
N ILE A 172 -14.03 24.85 13.11
CA ILE A 172 -15.32 25.53 13.24
C ILE A 172 -15.42 26.20 14.60
N ASP A 173 -16.24 27.24 14.72
CA ASP A 173 -16.41 28.00 15.95
C ASP A 173 -17.80 27.76 16.56
N PRO A 174 -17.99 26.66 17.32
CA PRO A 174 -19.26 26.34 17.94
C PRO A 174 -19.47 27.18 19.19
N PRO A 175 -20.73 27.50 19.54
CA PRO A 175 -21.04 28.28 20.77
C PRO A 175 -20.87 27.46 22.05
N LYS A 176 -20.79 26.14 21.98
CA LYS A 176 -20.62 25.17 23.07
C LYS A 176 -19.63 24.10 22.71
N ASP A 177 -19.10 23.41 23.71
CA ASP A 177 -18.18 22.28 23.48
C ASP A 177 -18.90 21.16 22.71
N LEU A 178 -18.19 20.60 21.75
CA LEU A 178 -18.68 19.54 20.87
C LEU A 178 -18.27 18.14 21.38
N PRO A 179 -19.06 17.09 21.04
CA PRO A 179 -18.63 15.72 21.23
C PRO A 179 -17.38 15.43 20.39
N THR A 180 -16.49 14.58 20.91
CA THR A 180 -15.22 14.25 20.26
C THR A 180 -15.00 12.75 20.23
N VAL A 181 -14.24 12.30 19.24
CA VAL A 181 -13.69 10.94 19.24
C VAL A 181 -12.39 10.85 20.04
N THR A 182 -12.05 9.64 20.46
CA THR A 182 -10.73 9.29 21.00
C THR A 182 -9.88 8.67 19.92
N LEU A 183 -8.68 9.22 19.65
CA LEU A 183 -7.70 8.59 18.76
C LEU A 183 -7.04 7.42 19.49
N GLY A 184 -7.14 6.22 18.92
CA GLY A 184 -6.51 5.00 19.42
C GLY A 184 -5.14 4.75 18.82
N ASP A 185 -4.49 3.66 19.26
CA ASP A 185 -3.20 3.21 18.73
C ASP A 185 -3.39 2.26 17.54
N SER A 186 -3.15 2.76 16.34
CA SER A 186 -3.22 1.95 15.11
C SER A 186 -2.14 0.88 15.01
N ASN A 187 -1.02 1.00 15.76
CA ASN A 187 0.03 -0.01 15.77
C ASN A 187 -0.42 -1.26 16.54
N ALA A 188 -1.30 -1.11 17.55
CA ALA A 188 -1.86 -2.22 18.31
C ALA A 188 -2.93 -3.01 17.55
N ALA A 189 -3.50 -2.45 16.48
CA ALA A 189 -4.49 -3.14 15.64
C ALA A 189 -3.90 -4.40 14.99
N GLN A 190 -4.70 -5.46 14.88
CA GLN A 190 -4.30 -6.74 14.31
C GLN A 190 -5.16 -7.09 13.10
N VAL A 191 -4.61 -7.88 12.16
CA VAL A 191 -5.39 -8.47 11.08
C VAL A 191 -6.44 -9.41 11.69
N GLY A 192 -7.71 -9.24 11.28
CA GLY A 192 -8.86 -9.94 11.85
C GLY A 192 -9.64 -9.15 12.90
N ASP A 193 -9.11 -8.01 13.41
CA ASP A 193 -9.86 -7.15 14.33
C ASP A 193 -11.09 -6.55 13.65
N TRP A 194 -12.24 -6.61 14.34
CA TRP A 194 -13.45 -5.95 13.89
C TRP A 194 -13.31 -4.43 13.92
N VAL A 195 -13.80 -3.79 12.86
CA VAL A 195 -13.82 -2.34 12.71
C VAL A 195 -15.14 -1.84 12.14
N LEU A 196 -15.48 -0.59 12.45
CA LEU A 196 -16.62 0.12 11.88
C LEU A 196 -16.09 1.33 11.10
N ALA A 197 -16.40 1.41 9.82
CA ALA A 197 -16.16 2.60 9.02
C ALA A 197 -17.40 3.49 9.07
N MET A 198 -17.22 4.76 9.43
CA MET A 198 -18.31 5.71 9.57
C MET A 198 -18.11 6.89 8.63
N GLY A 199 -19.23 7.47 8.19
CA GLY A 199 -19.25 8.68 7.39
C GLY A 199 -20.62 9.33 7.42
N SER A 200 -20.70 10.52 6.87
CA SER A 200 -21.93 11.27 6.71
C SER A 200 -22.13 11.72 5.26
N PRO A 201 -22.29 10.77 4.31
CA PRO A 201 -22.59 11.11 2.93
C PRO A 201 -23.93 11.87 2.89
N PHE A 202 -24.05 12.91 2.11
CA PHE A 202 -25.30 13.68 1.90
C PHE A 202 -25.82 14.52 3.09
N GLY A 203 -25.13 14.57 4.24
CA GLY A 203 -25.40 15.55 5.30
C GLY A 203 -26.63 15.31 6.18
N LEU A 204 -27.34 14.20 6.02
CA LEU A 204 -28.55 13.89 6.83
C LEU A 204 -28.50 12.48 7.42
N ASP A 205 -27.90 11.52 6.74
CA ASP A 205 -27.86 10.13 7.19
C ASP A 205 -26.43 9.67 7.40
N GLN A 206 -26.07 9.45 8.66
CA GLN A 206 -24.81 8.82 8.99
C GLN A 206 -24.85 7.36 8.53
N THR A 207 -23.76 6.93 7.92
CA THR A 207 -23.61 5.57 7.45
C THR A 207 -22.55 4.86 8.27
N VAL A 208 -22.87 3.66 8.76
CA VAL A 208 -21.97 2.79 9.47
C VAL A 208 -21.86 1.47 8.70
N THR A 209 -20.64 1.07 8.39
CA THR A 209 -20.36 -0.24 7.80
C THR A 209 -19.40 -1.00 8.70
N ALA A 210 -19.55 -2.33 8.78
CA ALA A 210 -18.71 -3.19 9.60
C ALA A 210 -17.86 -4.12 8.71
N GLY A 211 -16.67 -4.42 9.18
CA GLY A 211 -15.72 -5.33 8.56
C GLY A 211 -14.55 -5.61 9.49
N ILE A 212 -13.45 -6.09 8.94
CA ILE A 212 -12.22 -6.40 9.68
C ILE A 212 -11.02 -5.65 9.10
N ILE A 213 -9.94 -5.58 9.85
CA ILE A 213 -8.62 -5.25 9.30
C ILE A 213 -8.15 -6.44 8.46
N SER A 214 -8.11 -6.28 7.14
CA SER A 214 -7.69 -7.35 6.20
C SER A 214 -6.18 -7.40 6.03
N LYS A 215 -5.48 -6.24 6.13
CA LYS A 215 -4.02 -6.11 6.06
C LYS A 215 -3.57 -4.83 6.73
N LYS A 216 -2.36 -4.86 7.32
CA LYS A 216 -1.68 -3.66 7.85
C LYS A 216 -0.58 -3.21 6.90
N GLU A 217 -0.22 -1.93 7.00
CA GLU A 217 0.95 -1.37 6.30
C GLU A 217 0.94 -1.62 4.78
N ARG A 218 -0.27 -1.57 4.17
CA ARG A 218 -0.37 -1.65 2.72
C ARG A 218 0.21 -0.37 2.12
N GLU A 219 1.24 -0.53 1.30
CA GLU A 219 1.78 0.58 0.52
C GLU A 219 0.72 1.14 -0.43
N SER A 220 0.74 2.45 -0.61
CA SER A 220 -0.23 3.13 -1.49
C SER A 220 -0.11 2.63 -2.93
N PRO A 221 -1.19 2.22 -3.56
CA PRO A 221 -1.20 1.95 -4.99
C PRO A 221 -1.00 3.22 -5.85
N PHE A 222 -1.01 4.43 -5.24
CA PHE A 222 -0.98 5.73 -5.91
C PHE A 222 0.34 6.49 -5.72
N PHE A 223 1.44 5.79 -5.48
CA PHE A 223 2.81 6.33 -5.48
C PHE A 223 3.18 7.31 -4.36
N ASN A 224 2.37 7.43 -3.31
CA ASN A 224 2.74 8.29 -2.20
C ASN A 224 3.54 7.53 -1.14
N VAL A 225 4.83 7.82 -1.05
CA VAL A 225 5.78 7.14 -0.15
C VAL A 225 5.47 7.35 1.33
N PHE A 226 4.59 8.30 1.68
CA PHE A 226 4.22 8.58 3.06
C PHE A 226 2.85 8.01 3.44
N GLN A 227 2.15 7.35 2.52
CA GLN A 227 0.84 6.74 2.79
C GLN A 227 0.99 5.25 3.01
N ARG A 228 0.78 4.80 4.22
CA ARG A 228 0.52 3.41 4.56
C ARG A 228 -0.93 3.27 4.97
N PHE A 229 -1.56 2.23 4.53
CA PHE A 229 -2.97 2.03 4.80
C PHE A 229 -3.23 0.81 5.68
N LEU A 230 -4.22 0.95 6.55
CA LEU A 230 -4.98 -0.19 7.05
C LEU A 230 -5.96 -0.58 5.93
N GLN A 231 -5.87 -1.81 5.47
CA GLN A 231 -6.82 -2.38 4.52
C GLN A 231 -7.99 -2.99 5.30
N THR A 232 -9.22 -2.73 4.86
CA THR A 232 -10.44 -3.27 5.46
C THR A 232 -11.42 -3.70 4.39
N ASP A 233 -12.29 -4.66 4.72
CA ASP A 233 -13.47 -5.03 3.95
C ASP A 233 -14.75 -4.37 4.48
N ALA A 234 -14.66 -3.49 5.51
CA ALA A 234 -15.74 -2.56 5.80
C ALA A 234 -16.00 -1.67 4.58
N ALA A 235 -17.23 -1.60 4.11
CA ALA A 235 -17.56 -0.90 2.87
C ALA A 235 -17.26 0.60 2.99
N ILE A 236 -16.32 1.08 2.16
CA ILE A 236 -16.00 2.49 2.00
C ILE A 236 -16.57 2.95 0.66
N ASN A 237 -17.47 3.93 0.69
CA ASN A 237 -18.11 4.50 -0.48
C ASN A 237 -17.88 6.01 -0.53
N ARG A 238 -18.23 6.64 -1.67
CA ARG A 238 -18.19 8.10 -1.79
C ARG A 238 -18.99 8.76 -0.67
N GLY A 239 -18.34 9.65 0.07
CA GLY A 239 -18.91 10.32 1.23
C GLY A 239 -18.35 9.81 2.58
N ASN A 240 -17.83 8.59 2.68
CA ASN A 240 -17.16 8.12 3.90
C ASN A 240 -15.69 8.60 4.00
N SER A 241 -15.09 9.07 2.88
CA SER A 241 -13.72 9.62 2.88
C SER A 241 -13.60 10.76 3.89
N GLY A 242 -12.55 10.70 4.73
CA GLY A 242 -12.31 11.61 5.84
C GLY A 242 -13.03 11.24 7.15
N GLY A 243 -13.98 10.30 7.13
CA GLY A 243 -14.63 9.76 8.33
C GLY A 243 -13.76 8.77 9.10
N PRO A 244 -14.11 8.43 10.36
CA PRO A 244 -13.29 7.55 11.18
C PRO A 244 -13.50 6.07 10.85
N LEU A 245 -12.41 5.30 10.98
CA LEU A 245 -12.41 3.84 11.13
C LEU A 245 -12.18 3.54 12.62
N VAL A 246 -13.14 2.92 13.28
CA VAL A 246 -13.09 2.70 14.73
C VAL A 246 -13.00 1.21 15.09
N ASN A 247 -12.32 0.92 16.21
CA ASN A 247 -12.22 -0.41 16.77
C ASN A 247 -13.42 -0.73 17.70
N MET A 248 -13.43 -1.95 18.25
CA MET A 248 -14.49 -2.41 19.16
C MET A 248 -14.49 -1.71 20.53
N ARG A 249 -13.54 -0.81 20.82
CA ARG A 249 -13.55 0.07 21.99
C ARG A 249 -14.14 1.46 21.67
N GLY A 250 -14.50 1.71 20.40
CA GLY A 250 -14.98 3.02 19.92
C GLY A 250 -13.85 4.04 19.77
N GLU A 251 -12.58 3.59 19.65
CA GLU A 251 -11.44 4.43 19.39
C GLU A 251 -11.15 4.49 17.89
N VAL A 252 -10.81 5.66 17.37
CA VAL A 252 -10.44 5.85 15.97
C VAL A 252 -9.05 5.28 15.76
N ILE A 253 -8.94 4.21 14.99
CA ILE A 253 -7.66 3.59 14.60
C ILE A 253 -7.25 3.94 13.17
N GLY A 254 -8.13 4.61 12.41
CA GLY A 254 -7.83 5.08 11.07
C GLY A 254 -8.79 6.14 10.57
N MET A 255 -8.44 6.81 9.47
CA MET A 255 -9.28 7.73 8.73
C MET A 255 -9.57 7.13 7.35
N ASN A 256 -10.85 6.88 7.05
CA ASN A 256 -11.27 6.34 5.75
C ASN A 256 -10.78 7.25 4.63
N SER A 257 -10.17 6.69 3.59
CA SER A 257 -9.57 7.50 2.52
C SER A 257 -10.07 7.09 1.16
N GLN A 258 -9.77 5.89 0.70
CA GLN A 258 -10.00 5.47 -0.69
C GLN A 258 -10.28 3.98 -0.81
N ILE A 259 -10.63 3.55 -2.03
CA ILE A 259 -10.88 2.15 -2.37
C ILE A 259 -9.95 1.71 -3.51
N ALA A 260 -9.61 0.42 -3.55
CA ALA A 260 -8.99 -0.16 -4.73
C ALA A 260 -10.10 -0.51 -5.73
N THR A 261 -10.14 0.21 -6.84
CA THR A 261 -11.19 -0.01 -7.84
C THR A 261 -10.69 0.29 -9.24
N SER A 262 -11.18 -0.46 -10.22
CA SER A 262 -11.01 -0.19 -11.66
C SER A 262 -12.26 0.45 -12.28
N THR A 263 -13.40 0.39 -11.59
CA THR A 263 -14.71 0.87 -12.07
C THR A 263 -15.19 2.15 -11.36
N GLY A 264 -14.55 2.51 -10.24
CA GLY A 264 -14.98 3.61 -9.37
C GLY A 264 -15.89 3.17 -8.22
N ASP A 265 -16.35 1.90 -8.21
CA ASP A 265 -17.21 1.34 -7.18
C ASP A 265 -16.42 0.47 -6.18
N TYR A 266 -16.97 0.30 -4.98
CA TYR A 266 -16.39 -0.54 -3.94
C TYR A 266 -16.39 -2.03 -4.32
N ASN A 267 -15.22 -2.67 -4.28
CA ASN A 267 -15.01 -4.07 -4.66
C ASN A 267 -14.46 -4.92 -3.49
N GLY A 268 -14.83 -4.62 -2.25
CA GLY A 268 -14.38 -5.38 -1.07
C GLY A 268 -13.01 -4.96 -0.54
N ILE A 269 -12.39 -3.91 -1.07
CA ILE A 269 -11.07 -3.42 -0.61
C ILE A 269 -11.16 -1.93 -0.34
N GLY A 270 -11.19 -1.58 0.94
CA GLY A 270 -11.12 -0.22 1.44
C GLY A 270 -9.79 0.07 2.12
N PHE A 271 -9.40 1.34 2.14
CA PHE A 271 -8.17 1.84 2.75
C PHE A 271 -8.45 2.95 3.74
N ALA A 272 -7.81 2.89 4.91
CA ALA A 272 -7.84 3.94 5.91
C ALA A 272 -6.42 4.32 6.32
N LEU A 273 -6.16 5.63 6.46
CA LEU A 273 -4.90 6.15 6.99
C LEU A 273 -4.80 5.81 8.48
N PRO A 274 -3.68 5.28 8.99
CA PRO A 274 -3.52 4.93 10.38
C PRO A 274 -3.67 6.13 11.32
N ALA A 275 -4.33 5.95 12.47
CA ALA A 275 -4.57 7.04 13.43
C ALA A 275 -3.27 7.63 14.00
N ASN A 276 -2.22 6.82 14.20
CA ASN A 276 -0.93 7.34 14.69
C ASN A 276 -0.30 8.32 13.71
N GLU A 277 -0.36 8.02 12.41
CA GLU A 277 0.13 8.90 11.36
C GLU A 277 -0.72 10.17 11.24
N THR A 278 -2.04 10.02 11.23
CA THR A 278 -2.99 11.14 11.22
C THR A 278 -2.79 12.06 12.43
N ASN A 279 -2.54 11.50 13.63
CA ASN A 279 -2.28 12.26 14.85
C ASN A 279 -0.93 13.01 14.80
N PHE A 280 0.11 12.39 14.23
CA PHE A 280 1.41 13.03 14.01
C PHE A 280 1.27 14.28 13.11
N VAL A 281 0.55 14.15 11.99
CA VAL A 281 0.26 15.24 11.07
C VAL A 281 -0.62 16.32 11.75
N TYR A 282 -1.69 15.92 12.42
CA TYR A 282 -2.58 16.82 13.17
C TYR A 282 -1.83 17.72 14.13
N LYS A 283 -0.96 17.13 14.98
CA LYS A 283 -0.17 17.90 15.97
C LYS A 283 0.71 18.95 15.31
N GLN A 284 1.35 18.63 14.19
CA GLN A 284 2.18 19.58 13.46
C GLN A 284 1.36 20.68 12.78
N LEU A 285 0.24 20.33 12.15
CA LEU A 285 -0.64 21.30 11.52
C LEU A 285 -1.22 22.31 12.52
N ILE A 286 -1.61 21.87 13.71
CA ILE A 286 -2.06 22.78 14.79
C ILE A 286 -0.92 23.67 15.27
N ALA A 287 0.29 23.14 15.45
CA ALA A 287 1.41 23.87 16.01
C ALA A 287 2.07 24.84 15.05
N GLN A 288 2.14 24.48 13.75
CA GLN A 288 2.98 25.17 12.76
C GLN A 288 2.26 25.48 11.44
N GLY A 289 1.02 25.03 11.24
CA GLY A 289 0.26 25.18 9.97
C GLY A 289 0.79 24.33 8.81
N LYS A 290 1.92 23.64 8.98
CA LYS A 290 2.54 22.78 7.97
C LYS A 290 3.21 21.57 8.61
N VAL A 291 3.39 20.50 7.82
CA VAL A 291 4.14 19.31 8.22
C VAL A 291 5.59 19.43 7.79
N LYS A 292 6.50 19.28 8.72
CA LYS A 292 7.94 19.20 8.46
C LYS A 292 8.39 17.76 8.60
N ARG A 293 9.14 17.29 7.61
CA ARG A 293 9.71 15.95 7.59
C ARG A 293 11.22 16.00 7.54
N GLY A 294 11.86 15.11 8.28
CA GLY A 294 13.29 14.88 8.14
C GLY A 294 13.61 14.39 6.73
N TYR A 295 14.78 14.75 6.25
CA TYR A 295 15.23 14.46 4.88
C TYR A 295 16.70 14.10 4.84
N LEU A 296 17.05 13.02 4.14
CA LEU A 296 18.41 12.59 3.87
C LEU A 296 18.91 13.02 2.48
N GLY A 297 18.01 13.17 1.52
CA GLY A 297 18.35 13.48 0.12
C GLY A 297 18.82 12.28 -0.68
N ILE A 298 18.14 11.13 -0.51
CA ILE A 298 18.46 9.88 -1.20
C ILE A 298 17.22 9.27 -1.83
N THR A 299 17.42 8.51 -2.91
CA THR A 299 16.43 7.61 -3.50
C THR A 299 16.79 6.19 -3.07
N LEU A 300 15.79 5.41 -2.72
CA LEU A 300 15.94 4.10 -2.07
C LEU A 300 15.17 3.01 -2.79
N GLU A 301 15.71 1.80 -2.70
CA GLU A 301 15.04 0.54 -3.05
C GLU A 301 15.16 -0.46 -1.90
N THR A 302 14.21 -1.37 -1.78
CA THR A 302 14.26 -2.44 -0.79
C THR A 302 15.25 -3.53 -1.20
N VAL A 303 16.00 -4.06 -0.24
CA VAL A 303 16.85 -5.24 -0.46
C VAL A 303 15.96 -6.48 -0.49
N HIS A 304 15.86 -7.14 -1.64
CA HIS A 304 15.19 -8.44 -1.83
C HIS A 304 16.20 -9.59 -1.80
N ASP A 305 15.67 -10.84 -1.78
CA ASP A 305 16.48 -12.06 -1.70
C ASP A 305 17.51 -12.17 -2.84
N GLU A 306 17.15 -11.75 -4.05
CA GLU A 306 18.02 -11.76 -5.22
C GLU A 306 19.25 -10.89 -4.99
N TYR A 307 19.04 -9.66 -4.49
CA TYR A 307 20.14 -8.75 -4.18
C TYR A 307 21.02 -9.30 -3.06
N ALA A 308 20.42 -9.81 -1.99
CA ALA A 308 21.15 -10.38 -0.86
C ALA A 308 22.04 -11.55 -1.31
N LYS A 309 21.55 -12.43 -2.17
CA LYS A 309 22.33 -13.55 -2.74
C LYS A 309 23.49 -13.07 -3.61
N VAL A 310 23.24 -12.13 -4.54
CA VAL A 310 24.29 -11.58 -5.45
C VAL A 310 25.41 -10.91 -4.66
N PHE A 311 25.05 -10.16 -3.60
CA PHE A 311 26.01 -9.42 -2.80
C PHE A 311 26.48 -10.17 -1.54
N SER A 312 26.08 -11.46 -1.39
CA SER A 312 26.44 -12.33 -0.27
C SER A 312 26.14 -11.70 1.09
N LEU A 313 24.99 -11.04 1.20
CA LEU A 313 24.49 -10.50 2.45
C LEU A 313 23.94 -11.63 3.33
N SER A 314 24.03 -11.49 4.64
CA SER A 314 23.51 -12.48 5.60
C SER A 314 21.99 -12.55 5.61
N GLU A 315 21.31 -11.47 5.25
CA GLU A 315 19.87 -11.33 5.30
C GLU A 315 19.38 -10.41 4.17
N ALA A 316 18.17 -10.69 3.65
CA ALA A 316 17.48 -9.82 2.70
C ALA A 316 16.72 -8.73 3.47
N ARG A 317 17.45 -7.72 3.96
CA ARG A 317 16.86 -6.59 4.67
C ARG A 317 17.64 -5.31 4.43
N GLY A 318 16.96 -4.16 4.65
CA GLY A 318 17.56 -2.84 4.51
C GLY A 318 17.12 -2.11 3.27
N ALA A 319 17.71 -0.95 3.05
CA ALA A 319 17.39 -0.05 1.94
C ALA A 319 18.66 0.29 1.16
N ILE A 320 18.64 0.03 -0.15
CA ILE A 320 19.75 0.35 -1.06
C ILE A 320 19.63 1.79 -1.49
N ILE A 321 20.69 2.58 -1.38
CA ILE A 321 20.75 3.91 -1.98
C ILE A 321 20.95 3.75 -3.49
N THR A 322 19.94 4.11 -4.27
CA THR A 322 20.06 4.12 -5.74
C THR A 322 20.65 5.45 -6.22
N GLN A 323 20.31 6.54 -5.54
CA GLN A 323 20.83 7.87 -5.85
C GLN A 323 20.95 8.73 -4.60
N VAL A 324 22.01 9.53 -4.53
CA VAL A 324 22.11 10.70 -3.65
C VAL A 324 21.76 11.92 -4.46
N ALA A 325 20.81 12.74 -3.98
CA ALA A 325 20.33 13.90 -4.72
C ALA A 325 21.51 14.85 -5.06
N PRO A 326 21.61 15.31 -6.31
CA PRO A 326 22.66 16.22 -6.71
C PRO A 326 22.52 17.58 -5.98
N THR A 327 23.63 18.27 -5.80
CA THR A 327 23.64 19.65 -5.33
C THR A 327 23.33 20.54 -6.53
N GLU A 328 22.16 21.17 -6.56
CA GLU A 328 21.78 22.10 -7.61
C GLU A 328 22.20 23.53 -7.24
N ASN A 329 22.70 24.29 -8.23
CA ASN A 329 22.82 25.76 -8.21
C ASN A 329 23.42 26.39 -6.93
N ASN A 330 24.64 26.02 -6.52
CA ASN A 330 25.31 26.56 -5.33
C ASN A 330 24.59 26.32 -3.98
N GLU A 331 23.61 25.45 -3.92
CA GLU A 331 22.97 25.04 -2.68
C GLU A 331 23.90 24.12 -1.84
N GLN A 332 23.63 24.07 -0.55
CA GLN A 332 24.36 23.17 0.34
C GLN A 332 24.08 21.71 -0.03
N PRO A 333 25.10 20.85 -0.08
CA PRO A 333 24.89 19.43 -0.37
C PRO A 333 23.88 18.82 0.61
N VAL A 334 23.06 17.89 0.11
CA VAL A 334 22.07 17.17 0.93
C VAL A 334 22.73 16.42 2.10
N PRO A 335 22.00 16.14 3.20
CA PRO A 335 22.56 15.49 4.39
C PRO A 335 23.34 14.22 4.11
N ALA A 336 22.85 13.35 3.25
CA ALA A 336 23.50 12.11 2.87
C ALA A 336 24.86 12.35 2.17
N ALA A 337 24.91 13.33 1.25
CA ALA A 337 26.15 13.70 0.56
C ALA A 337 27.20 14.27 1.53
N LYS A 338 26.77 15.15 2.48
CA LYS A 338 27.65 15.68 3.54
C LYS A 338 28.24 14.59 4.41
N ALA A 339 27.44 13.55 4.67
CA ALA A 339 27.85 12.41 5.48
C ALA A 339 28.69 11.36 4.71
N GLY A 340 28.88 11.52 3.40
CA GLY A 340 29.66 10.60 2.56
C GLY A 340 28.94 9.31 2.20
N LEU A 341 27.60 9.28 2.29
CA LEU A 341 26.77 8.21 1.75
C LEU A 341 26.77 8.28 0.21
N GLN A 342 26.74 7.12 -0.44
CA GLN A 342 26.90 6.99 -1.89
C GLN A 342 25.85 6.02 -2.46
N ALA A 343 25.59 6.11 -3.77
CA ALA A 343 24.80 5.11 -4.47
C ALA A 343 25.48 3.73 -4.36
N GLY A 344 24.70 2.70 -4.07
CA GLY A 344 25.17 1.35 -3.79
C GLY A 344 25.37 1.03 -2.31
N ASP A 345 25.33 2.01 -1.41
CA ASP A 345 25.30 1.75 0.03
C ASP A 345 23.96 1.12 0.44
N ILE A 346 24.00 0.16 1.35
CA ILE A 346 22.81 -0.50 1.88
C ILE A 346 22.62 -0.07 3.32
N ILE A 347 21.62 0.74 3.61
CA ILE A 347 21.30 1.16 4.97
C ILE A 347 20.60 0.00 5.70
N VAL A 348 21.21 -0.49 6.77
CA VAL A 348 20.75 -1.63 7.57
C VAL A 348 20.38 -1.25 9.01
N GLU A 349 20.79 -0.06 9.47
CA GLU A 349 20.47 0.46 10.81
C GLU A 349 20.19 1.97 10.76
N PHE A 350 19.22 2.40 11.54
CA PHE A 350 18.88 3.81 11.78
C PHE A 350 18.66 4.00 13.28
N GLU A 351 19.42 4.91 13.92
CA GLU A 351 19.38 5.13 15.37
C GLU A 351 19.54 3.81 16.16
N ASN A 352 20.51 2.99 15.78
CA ASN A 352 20.83 1.68 16.37
C ASN A 352 19.70 0.63 16.26
N ALA A 353 18.60 0.94 15.58
CA ALA A 353 17.53 -0.01 15.31
C ALA A 353 17.64 -0.55 13.88
N PRO A 354 17.45 -1.88 13.68
CA PRO A 354 17.56 -2.49 12.35
C PRO A 354 16.50 -1.93 11.40
N VAL A 355 16.91 -1.66 10.16
CA VAL A 355 16.03 -1.22 9.05
C VAL A 355 15.52 -2.45 8.32
N ALA A 356 14.20 -2.61 8.23
CA ALA A 356 13.59 -3.75 7.56
C ALA A 356 13.62 -3.61 6.02
N ASN A 357 13.25 -2.45 5.49
CA ASN A 357 13.13 -2.17 4.06
C ASN A 357 13.21 -0.65 3.80
N ALA A 358 13.14 -0.24 2.54
CA ALA A 358 13.19 1.16 2.15
C ALA A 358 12.06 1.99 2.78
N GLN A 359 10.85 1.45 2.85
CA GLN A 359 9.68 2.13 3.40
C GLN A 359 9.81 2.37 4.92
N ASP A 360 10.35 1.40 5.67
CA ASP A 360 10.64 1.55 7.10
C ASP A 360 11.63 2.71 7.33
N LEU A 361 12.69 2.79 6.53
CA LEU A 361 13.67 3.88 6.61
C LEU A 361 13.03 5.24 6.28
N ILE A 362 12.25 5.34 5.20
CA ILE A 362 11.57 6.57 4.80
C ILE A 362 10.72 7.11 5.95
N GLN A 363 9.96 6.26 6.62
CA GLN A 363 9.10 6.70 7.73
C GLN A 363 9.89 7.14 8.96
N ARG A 364 10.94 6.39 9.33
CA ARG A 364 11.78 6.78 10.47
C ARG A 364 12.46 8.12 10.23
N VAL A 365 13.00 8.32 9.03
CA VAL A 365 13.61 9.61 8.65
C VAL A 365 12.57 10.72 8.66
N ALA A 366 11.39 10.51 8.05
CA ALA A 366 10.34 11.51 7.95
C ALA A 366 9.74 11.91 9.32
N SER A 367 9.65 10.97 10.27
CA SER A 367 9.15 11.23 11.62
C SER A 367 10.18 11.83 12.56
N THR A 368 11.47 11.81 12.19
CA THR A 368 12.54 12.39 12.99
C THR A 368 12.58 13.91 12.80
N PRO A 369 12.69 14.71 13.89
CA PRO A 369 12.73 16.17 13.82
C PRO A 369 13.83 16.69 12.90
N VAL A 370 13.49 17.75 12.15
CA VAL A 370 14.46 18.49 11.33
C VAL A 370 15.56 19.08 12.21
N GLY A 371 16.81 18.96 11.77
CA GLY A 371 17.99 19.42 12.52
C GLY A 371 18.51 18.39 13.54
N GLN A 372 17.81 17.28 13.77
CA GLN A 372 18.28 16.22 14.65
C GLN A 372 19.47 15.49 13.98
N GLN A 373 20.49 15.22 14.76
CA GLN A 373 21.61 14.36 14.40
C GLN A 373 21.22 12.91 14.65
N VAL A 374 21.37 12.06 13.65
CA VAL A 374 21.03 10.63 13.67
C VAL A 374 22.22 9.77 13.27
N THR A 375 22.26 8.54 13.76
CA THR A 375 23.27 7.55 13.38
C THR A 375 22.70 6.62 12.33
N VAL A 376 23.40 6.48 11.19
CA VAL A 376 23.04 5.59 10.07
C VAL A 376 24.10 4.52 9.92
N GLY A 377 23.71 3.26 10.13
CA GLY A 377 24.56 2.08 9.88
C GLY A 377 24.30 1.55 8.46
N PHE A 378 25.37 1.35 7.69
CA PHE A 378 25.26 0.91 6.31
C PHE A 378 26.35 -0.09 5.93
N LEU A 379 26.08 -0.86 4.89
CA LEU A 379 27.01 -1.78 4.24
C LEU A 379 27.47 -1.16 2.92
N ARG A 380 28.79 -1.21 2.67
CA ARG A 380 29.38 -0.75 1.41
C ARG A 380 30.22 -1.84 0.79
N ASP A 381 30.01 -2.09 -0.51
CA ASP A 381 30.88 -2.98 -1.29
C ASP A 381 32.15 -2.23 -1.68
N VAL A 382 33.29 -2.69 -1.16
CA VAL A 382 34.60 -2.18 -1.52
C VAL A 382 35.39 -3.33 -2.13
N ASN A 383 35.56 -3.31 -3.46
CA ASN A 383 36.31 -4.34 -4.22
C ASN A 383 35.81 -5.78 -3.97
N GLY A 384 34.48 -5.97 -3.88
CA GLY A 384 33.87 -7.28 -3.67
C GLY A 384 33.78 -7.73 -2.20
N LYS A 385 34.22 -6.90 -1.26
CA LYS A 385 34.09 -7.14 0.18
C LYS A 385 33.06 -6.16 0.78
N ILE A 386 32.15 -6.70 1.55
CA ILE A 386 31.14 -5.90 2.25
C ILE A 386 31.69 -5.43 3.59
N ASP A 387 31.83 -4.11 3.74
CA ASP A 387 32.24 -3.46 4.99
C ASP A 387 31.03 -2.78 5.66
N LYS A 388 30.81 -3.06 6.95
CA LYS A 388 29.81 -2.33 7.75
C LYS A 388 30.44 -1.05 8.30
N LYS A 389 29.74 0.08 8.12
CA LYS A 389 30.16 1.41 8.57
C LYS A 389 29.00 2.15 9.23
N ASN A 390 29.30 3.07 10.11
CA ASN A 390 28.35 3.98 10.71
C ASN A 390 28.74 5.42 10.38
N VAL A 391 27.73 6.26 10.16
CA VAL A 391 27.94 7.70 9.93
C VAL A 391 26.88 8.50 10.68
N SER A 392 27.28 9.67 11.13
CA SER A 392 26.38 10.63 11.76
C SER A 392 25.86 11.62 10.72
N VAL A 393 24.55 11.82 10.68
CA VAL A 393 23.88 12.67 9.69
C VAL A 393 22.96 13.65 10.41
N VAL A 394 23.02 14.94 10.07
CA VAL A 394 22.04 15.93 10.54
C VAL A 394 20.94 16.05 9.49
N LEU A 395 19.70 15.73 9.86
CA LEU A 395 18.56 15.76 8.92
C LEU A 395 18.20 17.20 8.53
N SER A 396 17.94 17.47 7.25
CA SER A 396 17.36 18.74 6.78
C SER A 396 15.84 18.67 6.71
N GLU A 397 15.16 19.80 6.47
CA GLU A 397 13.76 19.82 6.10
C GLU A 397 13.62 19.28 4.67
N ARG A 398 12.64 18.39 4.44
CA ARG A 398 12.36 17.90 3.09
C ARG A 398 11.86 19.05 2.23
N PRO A 399 12.44 19.29 1.04
CA PRO A 399 11.91 20.26 0.10
C PRO A 399 10.46 19.90 -0.24
N VAL A 400 9.57 20.89 -0.22
CA VAL A 400 8.21 20.72 -0.73
C VAL A 400 8.35 20.43 -2.22
N ALA A 401 7.99 19.22 -2.65
CA ALA A 401 7.93 18.92 -4.06
C ALA A 401 6.90 19.89 -4.66
N VAL A 402 7.37 20.78 -5.55
CA VAL A 402 6.46 21.54 -6.40
C VAL A 402 5.66 20.49 -7.16
N THR A 403 4.43 20.32 -6.74
CA THR A 403 3.39 19.42 -7.22
C THR A 403 3.86 18.49 -8.34
N ALA A 404 3.93 17.19 -8.05
CA ALA A 404 3.94 16.18 -9.09
C ALA A 404 2.73 16.47 -10.00
N ARG A 405 2.98 17.06 -11.16
CA ARG A 405 1.99 17.09 -12.23
C ARG A 405 1.58 15.65 -12.47
N GLU A 406 0.29 15.42 -12.49
CA GLU A 406 -0.32 14.15 -12.80
C GLU A 406 0.49 13.41 -13.87
N TRP A 407 1.06 12.28 -13.48
CA TRP A 407 1.69 11.39 -14.42
C TRP A 407 0.57 10.62 -15.12
N ASP A 408 0.12 11.13 -16.25
CA ASP A 408 -0.69 10.36 -17.21
C ASP A 408 0.16 9.19 -17.68
N GLY A 409 -0.10 8.01 -17.19
CA GLY A 409 0.63 6.77 -17.39
C GLY A 409 1.34 6.62 -18.75
N PRO A 410 2.21 5.64 -18.95
CA PRO A 410 2.97 5.49 -20.19
C PRO A 410 2.01 5.46 -21.38
N PRO A 411 2.36 6.10 -22.51
CA PRO A 411 1.54 6.05 -23.72
C PRO A 411 1.33 4.59 -24.11
N LYS A 412 0.07 4.22 -24.37
CA LYS A 412 -0.27 2.86 -24.86
C LYS A 412 0.63 2.53 -26.05
N PRO A 413 1.37 1.41 -26.02
CA PRO A 413 2.18 1.01 -27.16
C PRO A 413 1.29 0.77 -28.38
N ALA A 414 1.63 1.40 -29.48
CA ALA A 414 1.04 1.09 -30.79
C ALA A 414 1.45 -0.34 -31.18
N PRO A 415 0.57 -1.14 -31.77
CA PRO A 415 0.92 -2.49 -32.20
C PRO A 415 1.97 -2.43 -33.30
N LYS A 416 3.19 -2.84 -32.99
CA LYS A 416 4.26 -3.03 -33.97
C LYS A 416 4.31 -4.49 -34.38
N THR A 417 4.33 -4.73 -35.68
CA THR A 417 4.61 -6.02 -36.30
C THR A 417 6.04 -6.45 -35.99
N ALA A 418 6.18 -7.62 -35.39
CA ALA A 418 7.46 -8.21 -35.04
C ALA A 418 8.31 -8.49 -36.30
N ASP A 419 9.54 -8.00 -36.29
CA ASP A 419 10.60 -8.42 -37.24
C ASP A 419 11.40 -9.57 -36.56
N PRO A 420 11.48 -10.79 -37.14
CA PRO A 420 11.98 -11.97 -36.44
C PRO A 420 13.50 -12.15 -36.45
N ARG A 421 14.31 -11.10 -36.54
CA ARG A 421 15.78 -11.19 -36.65
C ARG A 421 16.56 -10.29 -35.69
N GLY A 422 16.18 -10.25 -34.43
CA GLY A 422 17.02 -9.70 -33.35
C GLY A 422 17.45 -10.82 -32.41
N ASN A 423 18.72 -10.85 -31.98
CA ASN A 423 19.20 -11.74 -30.93
C ASN A 423 18.41 -11.46 -29.64
N ALA A 424 17.23 -12.09 -29.54
CA ALA A 424 16.46 -12.08 -28.28
C ALA A 424 17.27 -12.90 -27.27
N LEU A 425 17.92 -12.22 -26.35
CA LEU A 425 18.53 -12.84 -25.17
C LEU A 425 17.44 -13.58 -24.40
N HIS A 426 17.78 -14.66 -23.69
CA HIS A 426 16.84 -15.49 -22.90
C HIS A 426 15.93 -14.73 -21.92
N LEU A 427 16.20 -13.43 -21.69
CA LEU A 427 15.35 -12.56 -20.85
C LEU A 427 14.19 -11.90 -21.63
N GLY A 428 14.13 -12.02 -22.94
CA GLY A 428 13.13 -11.32 -23.77
C GLY A 428 13.44 -9.83 -23.96
N ILE A 429 14.72 -9.43 -23.95
CA ILE A 429 15.15 -8.06 -24.21
C ILE A 429 16.13 -8.00 -25.37
N THR A 430 15.99 -6.97 -26.19
CA THR A 430 16.98 -6.64 -27.24
C THR A 430 17.77 -5.42 -26.77
N LEU A 431 19.08 -5.60 -26.62
CA LEU A 431 20.00 -4.55 -26.19
C LEU A 431 20.83 -4.02 -27.35
N ALA A 432 21.22 -2.76 -27.28
CA ALA A 432 22.14 -2.12 -28.23
C ALA A 432 23.25 -1.38 -27.47
N GLU A 433 24.46 -1.37 -28.04
CA GLU A 433 25.56 -0.58 -27.52
C GLU A 433 25.31 0.92 -27.74
N LEU A 434 25.68 1.75 -26.76
CA LEU A 434 25.55 3.19 -26.84
C LEU A 434 26.57 3.77 -27.82
N THR A 435 26.13 4.08 -29.03
CA THR A 435 26.95 4.84 -29.99
C THR A 435 26.75 6.35 -29.79
N PRO A 436 27.74 7.19 -30.16
CA PRO A 436 27.59 8.65 -30.07
C PRO A 436 26.33 9.19 -30.77
N GLN A 437 25.96 8.56 -31.91
CA GLN A 437 24.75 8.91 -32.66
C GLN A 437 23.48 8.54 -31.87
N LEU A 438 23.39 7.33 -31.30
CA LEU A 438 22.25 6.90 -30.48
C LEU A 438 22.11 7.76 -29.23
N MET A 439 23.24 8.13 -28.61
CA MET A 439 23.24 9.03 -27.45
C MET A 439 22.67 10.40 -27.77
N SER A 440 23.07 10.97 -28.94
CA SER A 440 22.53 12.24 -29.43
C SER A 440 21.04 12.16 -29.74
N ASP A 441 20.62 11.12 -30.49
CA ASP A 441 19.23 10.95 -30.96
C ASP A 441 18.25 10.73 -29.79
N LYS A 442 18.72 10.13 -28.70
CA LYS A 442 17.93 9.80 -27.50
C LYS A 442 18.16 10.75 -26.33
N HIS A 443 18.95 11.81 -26.53
CA HIS A 443 19.31 12.79 -25.49
C HIS A 443 19.94 12.14 -24.22
N LEU A 444 20.74 11.10 -24.44
CA LEU A 444 21.44 10.37 -23.38
C LEU A 444 22.82 11.00 -23.16
N SER A 445 23.01 11.79 -22.13
CA SER A 445 24.29 12.40 -21.78
C SER A 445 24.91 11.76 -20.56
N ASN A 446 26.23 11.52 -20.59
CA ASN A 446 27.00 10.99 -19.45
C ASN A 446 26.51 9.63 -18.91
N ILE A 447 25.93 8.77 -19.77
CA ILE A 447 25.49 7.42 -19.42
C ILE A 447 26.40 6.40 -20.08
N GLN A 448 26.78 5.36 -19.34
CA GLN A 448 27.46 4.18 -19.86
C GLN A 448 26.58 2.96 -19.64
N GLY A 449 26.53 2.06 -20.59
CA GLY A 449 25.70 0.85 -20.49
C GLY A 449 25.18 0.36 -21.83
N LEU A 450 24.15 -0.44 -21.79
CA LEU A 450 23.44 -1.00 -22.95
C LEU A 450 22.03 -0.46 -23.02
N TYR A 451 21.66 0.09 -24.16
CA TYR A 451 20.34 0.64 -24.42
C TYR A 451 19.31 -0.47 -24.66
N VAL A 452 18.18 -0.44 -23.96
CA VAL A 452 17.05 -1.35 -24.18
C VAL A 452 16.29 -0.89 -25.42
N LYS A 453 16.50 -1.61 -26.53
CA LYS A 453 15.90 -1.28 -27.83
C LYS A 453 14.46 -1.79 -27.93
N GLU A 454 14.22 -3.01 -27.43
CA GLU A 454 12.94 -3.69 -27.54
C GLU A 454 12.76 -4.69 -26.40
N ILE A 455 11.53 -4.88 -25.96
CA ILE A 455 11.14 -5.88 -24.96
C ILE A 455 10.09 -6.80 -25.58
N ASP A 456 10.38 -8.10 -25.63
CA ASP A 456 9.42 -9.13 -26.04
C ASP A 456 8.27 -9.17 -25.01
N PRO A 457 7.01 -8.93 -25.42
CA PRO A 457 5.86 -8.98 -24.52
C PRO A 457 5.67 -10.33 -23.79
N ASN A 458 6.22 -11.41 -24.37
CA ASN A 458 6.16 -12.76 -23.79
C ASN A 458 7.45 -13.14 -23.03
N GLY A 459 8.41 -12.23 -22.93
CA GLY A 459 9.68 -12.44 -22.24
C GLY A 459 9.57 -12.26 -20.74
N LEU A 460 10.47 -12.89 -19.97
CA LEU A 460 10.51 -12.84 -18.53
C LEU A 460 10.46 -11.39 -17.98
N VAL A 461 11.22 -10.48 -18.60
CA VAL A 461 11.34 -9.09 -18.15
C VAL A 461 10.05 -8.29 -18.36
N ALA A 462 9.23 -8.64 -19.35
CA ALA A 462 7.96 -7.96 -19.60
C ALA A 462 6.93 -8.14 -18.47
N GLU A 463 7.05 -9.21 -17.68
CA GLU A 463 6.15 -9.49 -16.55
C GLU A 463 6.60 -8.82 -15.24
N LEU A 464 7.86 -8.38 -15.16
CA LEU A 464 8.41 -7.77 -13.94
C LEU A 464 7.77 -6.41 -13.68
N ARG A 465 7.42 -6.18 -12.42
CA ARG A 465 6.81 -4.92 -11.96
C ARG A 465 7.56 -4.35 -10.77
N ILE A 466 7.67 -3.04 -10.72
CA ILE A 466 8.25 -2.32 -9.58
C ILE A 466 7.17 -2.17 -8.49
N PRO A 467 7.34 -2.75 -7.31
CA PRO A 467 6.48 -2.44 -6.17
C PRO A 467 6.74 -1.02 -5.64
N PRO A 468 5.74 -0.31 -5.12
CA PRO A 468 4.31 -0.63 -5.10
C PRO A 468 3.57 -0.19 -6.35
N THR A 469 4.26 0.42 -7.31
CA THR A 469 3.69 1.15 -8.44
C THR A 469 3.00 0.24 -9.45
N GLY A 470 3.39 -1.02 -9.53
CA GLY A 470 2.97 -1.92 -10.60
C GLY A 470 3.47 -1.52 -11.99
N ALA A 471 4.34 -0.50 -12.09
CA ALA A 471 4.96 -0.09 -13.34
C ALA A 471 5.90 -1.18 -13.87
N ALA A 472 6.11 -1.22 -15.18
CA ALA A 472 7.08 -2.13 -15.77
C ALA A 472 8.48 -1.88 -15.20
N ALA A 473 9.13 -2.94 -14.72
CA ALA A 473 10.46 -2.84 -14.12
C ALA A 473 11.52 -2.42 -15.14
N LEU A 474 11.36 -2.82 -16.40
CA LEU A 474 12.18 -2.38 -17.53
C LEU A 474 11.27 -1.91 -18.67
N ILE A 475 11.68 -0.86 -19.37
CA ILE A 475 10.99 -0.34 -20.57
C ILE A 475 11.96 -0.07 -21.70
N GLU A 476 11.46 0.03 -22.92
CA GLU A 476 12.24 0.52 -24.06
C GLU A 476 12.75 1.93 -23.75
N GLY A 477 14.02 2.19 -24.04
CA GLY A 477 14.66 3.47 -23.71
C GLY A 477 15.49 3.46 -22.44
N ASP A 478 15.37 2.47 -21.60
CA ASP A 478 16.21 2.29 -20.41
C ASP A 478 17.66 1.96 -20.82
N VAL A 479 18.61 2.26 -19.95
CA VAL A 479 20.02 1.88 -20.12
C VAL A 479 20.46 0.96 -18.99
N VAL A 480 20.84 -0.26 -19.32
CA VAL A 480 21.38 -1.23 -18.35
C VAL A 480 22.87 -0.94 -18.15
N ASN A 481 23.24 -0.54 -16.95
CA ASN A 481 24.62 -0.15 -16.61
C ASN A 481 25.44 -1.29 -16.00
N ARG A 482 24.74 -2.22 -15.33
CA ARG A 482 25.38 -3.34 -14.62
C ARG A 482 24.43 -4.53 -14.57
N ILE A 483 24.98 -5.73 -14.67
CA ILE A 483 24.28 -6.98 -14.34
C ILE A 483 25.02 -7.66 -13.18
N ASN A 484 24.32 -7.95 -12.09
CA ASN A 484 24.89 -8.42 -10.83
C ASN A 484 26.02 -7.47 -10.38
N ARG A 485 27.22 -7.96 -10.16
CA ARG A 485 28.40 -7.14 -9.77
C ARG A 485 29.21 -6.62 -10.96
N THR A 486 28.85 -6.98 -12.18
CA THR A 486 29.65 -6.70 -13.39
C THR A 486 29.11 -5.47 -14.12
N PRO A 487 29.87 -4.38 -14.25
CA PRO A 487 29.54 -3.29 -15.16
C PRO A 487 29.47 -3.79 -16.59
N VAL A 488 28.53 -3.30 -17.38
CA VAL A 488 28.34 -3.68 -18.79
C VAL A 488 28.35 -2.45 -19.67
N THR A 489 29.22 -2.45 -20.67
CA THR A 489 29.28 -1.42 -21.72
C THR A 489 29.17 -2.02 -23.10
N THR A 490 29.41 -3.32 -23.24
CA THR A 490 29.31 -4.07 -24.49
C THR A 490 28.32 -5.23 -24.36
N LEU A 491 27.72 -5.62 -25.50
CA LEU A 491 26.86 -6.81 -25.55
C LEU A 491 27.61 -8.08 -25.14
N ALA A 492 28.91 -8.15 -25.39
CA ALA A 492 29.75 -9.27 -25.01
C ALA A 492 29.85 -9.40 -23.47
N ASP A 493 29.96 -8.29 -22.74
CA ASP A 493 30.01 -8.31 -21.29
C ASP A 493 28.70 -8.81 -20.69
N PHE A 494 27.58 -8.32 -21.19
CA PHE A 494 26.25 -8.74 -20.75
C PHE A 494 26.00 -10.23 -21.05
N THR A 495 26.27 -10.66 -22.27
CA THR A 495 26.09 -12.05 -22.68
C THR A 495 26.98 -13.01 -21.90
N ARG A 496 28.22 -12.62 -21.56
CA ARG A 496 29.15 -13.42 -20.75
C ARG A 496 28.57 -13.70 -19.37
N VAL A 497 28.02 -12.68 -18.71
CA VAL A 497 27.40 -12.84 -17.39
C VAL A 497 26.13 -13.68 -17.53
N LEU A 498 25.26 -13.37 -18.49
CA LEU A 498 24.01 -14.10 -18.71
C LEU A 498 24.24 -15.61 -18.96
N ASN A 499 25.23 -15.96 -19.79
CA ASN A 499 25.57 -17.35 -20.09
C ASN A 499 26.18 -18.12 -18.89
N SER A 500 26.60 -17.42 -17.84
CA SER A 500 27.08 -18.05 -16.61
C SER A 500 25.96 -18.37 -15.63
N LEU A 501 24.74 -17.84 -15.84
CA LEU A 501 23.59 -18.04 -14.99
C LEU A 501 22.90 -19.37 -15.30
N LYS A 502 22.29 -19.94 -14.25
CA LYS A 502 21.46 -21.15 -14.33
C LYS A 502 20.04 -20.80 -13.88
N PRO A 503 19.02 -21.54 -14.34
CA PRO A 503 17.67 -21.40 -13.79
C PRO A 503 17.69 -21.46 -12.26
N GLY A 504 17.07 -20.47 -11.62
CA GLY A 504 17.09 -20.29 -10.17
C GLY A 504 18.16 -19.31 -9.65
N ASP A 505 19.10 -18.86 -10.49
CA ASP A 505 20.09 -17.87 -10.07
C ASP A 505 19.48 -16.48 -9.95
N PRO A 506 19.93 -15.69 -8.95
CA PRO A 506 19.46 -14.31 -8.76
C PRO A 506 20.07 -13.38 -9.79
N VAL A 507 19.28 -12.45 -10.29
CA VAL A 507 19.70 -11.38 -11.21
C VAL A 507 19.35 -10.01 -10.64
N VAL A 508 20.33 -9.13 -10.69
CA VAL A 508 20.19 -7.71 -10.31
C VAL A 508 20.67 -6.86 -11.47
N LEU A 509 19.77 -6.08 -12.08
CA LEU A 509 20.13 -5.10 -13.09
C LEU A 509 20.13 -3.70 -12.48
N ASN A 510 21.23 -2.97 -12.64
CA ASN A 510 21.24 -1.54 -12.41
C ASN A 510 20.88 -0.86 -13.73
N VAL A 511 19.85 -0.04 -13.69
CA VAL A 511 19.23 0.55 -14.87
C VAL A 511 19.14 2.07 -14.70
N THR A 512 19.39 2.82 -15.75
CA THR A 512 19.10 4.26 -15.79
C THR A 512 17.94 4.50 -16.74
N ARG A 513 16.84 5.05 -16.22
CA ARG A 513 15.66 5.48 -16.97
C ARG A 513 15.72 6.97 -17.20
N THR A 514 15.54 7.42 -18.42
CA THR A 514 15.44 8.85 -18.74
C THR A 514 13.97 9.23 -18.87
N ASP A 515 13.52 10.18 -18.08
CA ASP A 515 12.16 10.74 -18.21
C ASP A 515 12.07 11.53 -19.54
N PRO A 516 11.17 11.14 -20.46
CA PRO A 516 11.08 11.78 -21.77
C PRO A 516 10.63 13.26 -21.70
N ARG A 517 10.03 13.69 -20.62
CA ARG A 517 9.51 15.07 -20.47
C ARG A 517 10.51 16.04 -19.83
N SER A 518 11.32 15.54 -18.88
CA SER A 518 12.25 16.37 -18.10
C SER A 518 13.72 16.11 -18.41
N THR A 519 14.04 15.12 -19.25
CA THR A 519 15.40 14.59 -19.51
C THR A 519 16.14 14.15 -18.24
N ARG A 520 15.41 14.05 -17.11
CA ARG A 520 15.96 13.62 -15.84
C ARG A 520 16.27 12.13 -15.87
N GLN A 521 17.47 11.78 -15.43
CA GLN A 521 17.92 10.40 -15.31
C GLN A 521 17.57 9.87 -13.92
N VAL A 522 16.83 8.75 -13.88
CA VAL A 522 16.41 8.09 -12.64
C VAL A 522 17.06 6.70 -12.60
N PRO A 523 17.96 6.43 -11.66
CA PRO A 523 18.51 5.10 -11.47
C PRO A 523 17.49 4.19 -10.79
N LEU A 524 17.44 2.95 -11.24
CA LEU A 524 16.54 1.89 -10.78
C LEU A 524 17.36 0.60 -10.56
N ILE A 525 16.89 -0.23 -9.64
CA ILE A 525 17.44 -1.58 -9.45
C ILE A 525 16.32 -2.59 -9.72
N VAL A 526 16.51 -3.44 -10.71
CA VAL A 526 15.57 -4.51 -11.07
C VAL A 526 16.12 -5.83 -10.54
N GLN A 527 15.34 -6.49 -9.68
CA GLN A 527 15.74 -7.72 -8.98
C GLN A 527 14.78 -8.85 -9.37
N PHE A 528 15.30 -9.98 -9.80
CA PHE A 528 14.49 -11.15 -10.18
C PHE A 528 15.31 -12.44 -10.19
N THR A 529 14.61 -13.57 -10.25
CA THR A 529 15.24 -14.88 -10.39
C THR A 529 15.26 -15.29 -11.87
N TYR A 530 16.42 -15.73 -12.38
CA TYR A 530 16.59 -16.24 -13.74
C TYR A 530 15.80 -17.55 -13.92
N GLN A 531 15.00 -17.65 -14.99
CA GLN A 531 14.16 -18.82 -15.27
C GLN A 531 14.73 -19.68 -16.39
#